data_01bfed12c86c88688dac5f1576737952
#
_entry.id   01bfed12c86c88688dac5f1576737952
#
_cell.length_a   1.000
_cell.length_b   1.000
_cell.length_c   1.000
_cell.angle_alpha   90.00
_cell.angle_beta   90.00
_cell.angle_gamma   90.00
#
_symmetry.space_group_name_H-M   'P 1'
#
loop_
_entity.id
_entity.type
_entity.pdbx_description
1 polymer ?
#
loop_
_entity_poly.entity_id
_entity_poly.type
_entity_poly.pdbx_seq_one_letter_code
_entity_poly.pdbx_strand_id
1 'polypeptide(L)'
;MTLLIRVELLKLRTVRVPYGLLLTVAALTALFAVIESSIAGKISGTYAVASLATVAGQSTVTTLTSWSMILAAVLGILVASGEFRHSSATLTYLATPDRTRVLLAKMPAAALIGALFGLVAAAISTGLGLAFTAGRGDAIAVGTSTMLGHAAGAMLGAALLAMIGVGLGSLIRSELAGIIAIFIWALVIESLIGGLFTSIRPYLPYTTATTLAGIKLGGAAFGPAHTVTGGSPLPFAASAGLLIGVAALVSVVAARTTMQRDIA
;
A
#
# COMPACT_ATOMS: atom_id res chain seq x y z
N MET A 1 -12.11 6.25 -23.16
CA MET A 1 -11.52 6.02 -21.84
C MET A 1 -11.48 4.52 -21.47
N THR A 2 -12.58 3.81 -21.56
CA THR A 2 -12.67 2.37 -21.25
C THR A 2 -11.71 1.50 -22.07
N LEU A 3 -11.51 1.79 -23.35
CA LEU A 3 -10.57 1.06 -24.21
C LEU A 3 -9.11 1.24 -23.74
N LEU A 4 -8.72 2.46 -23.36
CA LEU A 4 -7.35 2.74 -22.85
C LEU A 4 -7.09 2.00 -21.54
N ILE A 5 -8.04 1.98 -20.60
CA ILE A 5 -7.92 1.22 -19.35
C ILE A 5 -7.77 -0.28 -19.65
N ARG A 6 -8.53 -0.80 -20.61
CA ARG A 6 -8.44 -2.21 -21.01
C ARG A 6 -7.08 -2.57 -21.60
N VAL A 7 -6.50 -1.68 -22.40
CA VAL A 7 -5.14 -1.84 -22.96
C VAL A 7 -4.10 -1.83 -21.84
N GLU A 8 -4.19 -0.91 -20.88
CA GLU A 8 -3.27 -0.87 -19.75
C GLU A 8 -3.38 -2.13 -18.87
N LEU A 9 -4.60 -2.63 -18.60
CA LEU A 9 -4.79 -3.89 -17.89
C LEU A 9 -4.22 -5.10 -18.66
N LEU A 10 -4.36 -5.13 -19.98
CA LEU A 10 -3.75 -6.18 -20.82
C LEU A 10 -2.23 -6.14 -20.73
N LYS A 11 -1.60 -4.95 -20.80
CA LYS A 11 -0.15 -4.79 -20.59
C LYS A 11 0.28 -5.38 -19.24
N LEU A 12 -0.43 -5.05 -18.16
CA LEU A 12 -0.12 -5.54 -16.82
C LEU A 12 -0.30 -7.06 -16.67
N ARG A 13 -1.23 -7.66 -17.40
CA ARG A 13 -1.43 -9.12 -17.43
C ARG A 13 -0.36 -9.88 -18.22
N THR A 14 0.26 -9.25 -19.20
CA THR A 14 1.28 -9.89 -20.05
C THR A 14 2.69 -9.74 -19.50
N VAL A 15 2.94 -8.75 -18.65
CA VAL A 15 4.24 -8.51 -18.03
C VAL A 15 4.38 -9.35 -16.76
N ARG A 16 5.58 -9.89 -16.50
CA ARG A 16 5.86 -10.75 -15.32
C ARG A 16 5.98 -9.98 -14.00
N VAL A 17 6.24 -8.68 -14.05
CA VAL A 17 6.51 -7.83 -12.88
C VAL A 17 5.36 -7.80 -11.86
N PRO A 18 4.07 -7.59 -12.23
CA PRO A 18 2.97 -7.61 -11.27
C PRO A 18 2.84 -8.94 -10.53
N TYR A 19 3.11 -10.07 -11.21
CA TYR A 19 3.06 -11.39 -10.58
C TYR A 19 4.20 -11.61 -9.60
N GLY A 20 5.41 -11.14 -9.94
CA GLY A 20 6.56 -11.15 -9.03
C GLY A 20 6.30 -10.33 -7.77
N LEU A 21 5.75 -9.11 -7.93
CA LEU A 21 5.38 -8.26 -6.80
C LEU A 21 4.25 -8.89 -5.95
N LEU A 22 3.25 -9.50 -6.58
CA LEU A 22 2.18 -10.19 -5.86
C LEU A 22 2.72 -11.37 -5.04
N LEU A 23 3.63 -12.15 -5.62
CA LEU A 23 4.31 -13.23 -4.89
C LEU A 23 5.11 -12.69 -3.71
N THR A 24 5.80 -11.57 -3.88
CA THR A 24 6.54 -10.89 -2.82
C THR A 24 5.59 -10.40 -1.71
N VAL A 25 4.44 -9.81 -2.06
CA VAL A 25 3.40 -9.44 -1.09
C VAL A 25 2.95 -10.66 -0.30
N ALA A 26 2.61 -11.75 -0.99
CA ALA A 26 2.17 -12.98 -0.35
C ALA A 26 3.22 -13.56 0.59
N ALA A 27 4.47 -13.65 0.13
CA ALA A 27 5.58 -14.20 0.91
C ALA A 27 5.89 -13.35 2.15
N LEU A 28 5.99 -12.02 2.00
CA LEU A 28 6.27 -11.13 3.14
C LEU A 28 5.11 -11.13 4.13
N THR A 29 3.86 -11.07 3.66
CA THR A 29 2.70 -11.11 4.56
C THR A 29 2.64 -12.43 5.32
N ALA A 30 2.86 -13.57 4.64
CA ALA A 30 2.89 -14.87 5.29
C ALA A 30 4.03 -14.97 6.32
N LEU A 31 5.23 -14.51 5.95
CA LEU A 31 6.39 -14.50 6.84
C LEU A 31 6.12 -13.72 8.12
N PHE A 32 5.64 -12.47 7.99
CA PHE A 32 5.35 -11.64 9.15
C PHE A 32 4.17 -12.18 9.96
N ALA A 33 3.13 -12.72 9.32
CA ALA A 33 2.00 -13.35 10.03
C ALA A 33 2.45 -14.56 10.86
N VAL A 34 3.35 -15.39 10.34
CA VAL A 34 3.92 -16.53 11.08
C VAL A 34 4.81 -16.05 12.23
N ILE A 35 5.67 -15.05 12.01
CA ILE A 35 6.54 -14.49 13.05
C ILE A 35 5.68 -13.90 14.18
N GLU A 36 4.77 -12.97 13.87
CA GLU A 36 3.92 -12.32 14.87
C GLU A 36 3.05 -13.31 15.63
N SER A 37 2.45 -14.28 14.93
CA SER A 37 1.68 -15.32 15.58
C SER A 37 2.52 -16.20 16.50
N SER A 38 3.78 -16.49 16.13
CA SER A 38 4.68 -17.33 16.92
C SER A 38 5.18 -16.67 18.20
N ILE A 39 5.33 -15.34 18.19
CA ILE A 39 5.77 -14.54 19.35
C ILE A 39 4.61 -13.98 20.17
N ALA A 40 3.36 -14.07 19.68
CA ALA A 40 2.20 -13.59 20.37
C ALA A 40 2.05 -14.19 21.77
N GLY A 41 1.83 -13.33 22.77
CA GLY A 41 1.75 -13.71 24.19
C GLY A 41 3.11 -13.90 24.89
N LYS A 42 4.23 -13.71 24.17
CA LYS A 42 5.57 -13.77 24.76
C LYS A 42 6.02 -12.37 25.17
N ILE A 43 6.72 -12.30 26.30
CA ILE A 43 7.42 -11.08 26.73
C ILE A 43 8.86 -11.22 26.29
N SER A 44 9.33 -10.32 25.42
CA SER A 44 10.73 -10.27 24.99
C SER A 44 11.34 -8.95 25.49
N GLY A 45 12.01 -9.00 26.62
CA GLY A 45 12.63 -7.81 27.22
C GLY A 45 11.58 -6.74 27.58
N THR A 46 11.73 -5.54 27.00
CA THR A 46 10.84 -4.38 27.23
C THR A 46 9.53 -4.45 26.44
N TYR A 47 9.36 -5.45 25.56
CA TYR A 47 8.24 -5.52 24.64
C TYR A 47 7.31 -6.68 24.95
N ALA A 48 6.05 -6.37 25.22
CA ALA A 48 5.00 -7.38 25.35
C ALA A 48 4.21 -7.45 24.03
N VAL A 49 4.24 -8.60 23.37
CA VAL A 49 3.39 -8.86 22.20
C VAL A 49 2.05 -9.36 22.69
N ALA A 50 0.97 -8.72 22.26
CA ALA A 50 -0.37 -9.08 22.67
C ALA A 50 -0.69 -10.55 22.36
N SER A 51 -1.30 -11.26 23.32
CA SER A 51 -1.67 -12.67 23.15
C SER A 51 -2.77 -12.84 22.12
N LEU A 52 -2.74 -13.93 21.34
CA LEU A 52 -3.83 -14.33 20.44
C LEU A 52 -5.14 -14.66 21.16
N ALA A 53 -5.11 -14.89 22.47
CA ALA A 53 -6.33 -14.99 23.28
C ALA A 53 -7.10 -13.66 23.39
N THR A 54 -6.52 -12.53 22.95
CA THR A 54 -7.12 -11.20 23.05
C THR A 54 -7.48 -10.63 21.68
N VAL A 55 -8.51 -9.77 21.62
CA VAL A 55 -8.88 -9.02 20.42
C VAL A 55 -7.69 -8.22 19.87
N ALA A 56 -6.85 -7.64 20.76
CA ALA A 56 -5.70 -6.86 20.37
C ALA A 56 -4.66 -7.71 19.61
N GLY A 57 -4.29 -8.88 20.10
CA GLY A 57 -3.35 -9.78 19.45
C GLY A 57 -3.87 -10.32 18.12
N GLN A 58 -5.13 -10.75 18.09
CA GLN A 58 -5.76 -11.21 16.85
C GLN A 58 -5.84 -10.07 15.81
N SER A 59 -6.23 -8.84 16.22
CA SER A 59 -6.29 -7.71 15.30
C SER A 59 -4.90 -7.35 14.74
N THR A 60 -3.84 -7.46 15.54
CA THR A 60 -2.47 -7.20 15.06
C THR A 60 -2.08 -8.15 13.93
N VAL A 61 -2.31 -9.45 14.10
CA VAL A 61 -1.96 -10.44 13.07
C VAL A 61 -2.86 -10.31 11.82
N THR A 62 -4.15 -10.08 12.00
CA THR A 62 -5.10 -9.97 10.86
C THR A 62 -4.94 -8.68 10.04
N THR A 63 -4.18 -7.70 10.51
CA THR A 63 -3.94 -6.43 9.80
C THR A 63 -2.53 -6.28 9.23
N LEU A 64 -1.75 -7.36 9.09
CA LEU A 64 -0.40 -7.33 8.52
C LEU A 64 -0.37 -7.10 7.01
N THR A 65 -0.93 -5.97 6.57
CA THR A 65 -1.11 -5.64 5.14
C THR A 65 -0.22 -4.49 4.67
N SER A 66 0.63 -3.92 5.54
CA SER A 66 1.44 -2.74 5.25
C SER A 66 2.39 -2.92 4.06
N TRP A 67 2.97 -4.11 3.88
CA TRP A 67 3.84 -4.42 2.75
C TRP A 67 3.10 -4.39 1.40
N SER A 68 1.83 -4.80 1.37
CA SER A 68 1.03 -4.75 0.15
C SER A 68 0.87 -3.31 -0.35
N MET A 69 0.80 -2.35 0.56
CA MET A 69 0.63 -0.94 0.25
C MET A 69 1.88 -0.32 -0.37
N ILE A 70 3.06 -0.59 0.20
CA ILE A 70 4.34 -0.13 -0.37
C ILE A 70 4.55 -0.75 -1.75
N LEU A 71 4.36 -2.06 -1.87
CA LEU A 71 4.54 -2.76 -3.14
C LEU A 71 3.50 -2.38 -4.19
N ALA A 72 2.30 -1.98 -3.78
CA ALA A 72 1.31 -1.39 -4.68
C ALA A 72 1.77 -0.02 -5.22
N ALA A 73 2.37 0.82 -4.36
CA ALA A 73 2.97 2.08 -4.82
C ALA A 73 4.15 1.84 -5.77
N VAL A 74 5.01 0.85 -5.48
CA VAL A 74 6.09 0.42 -6.39
C VAL A 74 5.52 -0.03 -7.74
N LEU A 75 4.45 -0.84 -7.74
CA LEU A 75 3.77 -1.22 -8.97
C LEU A 75 3.34 0.01 -9.77
N GLY A 76 2.71 1.00 -9.13
CA GLY A 76 2.29 2.24 -9.76
C GLY A 76 3.45 2.98 -10.42
N ILE A 77 4.59 3.08 -9.71
CA ILE A 77 5.81 3.69 -10.24
C ILE A 77 6.29 2.95 -11.49
N LEU A 78 6.38 1.61 -11.44
CA LEU A 78 6.82 0.78 -12.57
C LEU A 78 5.90 0.90 -13.79
N VAL A 79 4.58 0.98 -13.56
CA VAL A 79 3.58 1.18 -14.63
C VAL A 79 3.79 2.50 -15.37
N ALA A 80 4.19 3.55 -14.64
CA ALA A 80 4.39 4.86 -15.22
C ALA A 80 5.80 5.06 -15.80
N SER A 81 6.83 4.67 -15.05
CA SER A 81 8.23 4.87 -15.44
C SER A 81 8.75 3.85 -16.44
N GLY A 82 8.17 2.64 -16.48
CA GLY A 82 8.61 1.57 -17.37
C GLY A 82 8.48 1.92 -18.86
N GLU A 83 7.53 2.77 -19.25
CA GLU A 83 7.42 3.24 -20.64
C GLU A 83 8.59 4.12 -21.05
N PHE A 84 9.15 4.91 -20.12
CA PHE A 84 10.33 5.73 -20.40
C PHE A 84 11.58 4.85 -20.54
N ARG A 85 11.71 3.83 -19.70
CA ARG A 85 12.85 2.89 -19.76
C ARG A 85 12.89 2.08 -21.06
N HIS A 86 11.74 1.64 -21.56
CA HIS A 86 11.67 0.80 -22.76
C HIS A 86 11.42 1.58 -24.04
N SER A 87 11.53 2.93 -24.02
CA SER A 87 11.29 3.83 -25.17
C SER A 87 9.93 3.60 -25.84
N SER A 88 8.99 2.94 -25.16
CA SER A 88 7.65 2.69 -25.67
C SER A 88 6.71 3.90 -25.48
N ALA A 89 7.13 4.89 -24.71
CA ALA A 89 6.41 6.15 -24.51
C ALA A 89 6.12 6.84 -25.84
N THR A 90 7.07 6.88 -26.75
CA THR A 90 6.94 7.50 -28.08
C THR A 90 5.80 6.85 -28.88
N LEU A 91 5.74 5.51 -28.92
CA LEU A 91 4.69 4.78 -29.63
C LEU A 91 3.31 5.00 -28.98
N THR A 92 3.25 5.04 -27.65
CA THR A 92 2.00 5.31 -26.91
C THR A 92 1.49 6.71 -27.21
N TYR A 93 2.36 7.72 -27.26
CA TYR A 93 1.98 9.11 -27.52
C TYR A 93 1.70 9.39 -29.01
N LEU A 94 2.28 8.64 -29.94
CA LEU A 94 1.88 8.68 -31.34
C LEU A 94 0.47 8.14 -31.56
N ALA A 95 0.09 7.07 -30.83
CA ALA A 95 -1.26 6.50 -30.90
C ALA A 95 -2.29 7.34 -30.14
N THR A 96 -1.87 8.03 -29.05
CA THR A 96 -2.75 8.85 -28.22
C THR A 96 -2.01 10.15 -27.84
N PRO A 97 -2.18 11.23 -28.61
CA PRO A 97 -1.42 12.47 -28.41
C PRO A 97 -1.73 13.18 -27.10
N ASP A 98 -2.89 12.90 -26.48
CA ASP A 98 -3.27 13.44 -25.17
C ASP A 98 -2.60 12.64 -24.05
N ARG A 99 -1.43 13.10 -23.62
CA ARG A 99 -0.61 12.49 -22.56
C ARG A 99 -1.34 12.41 -21.21
N THR A 100 -2.22 13.38 -20.94
CA THR A 100 -3.02 13.41 -19.71
C THR A 100 -4.03 12.26 -19.68
N ARG A 101 -4.65 11.94 -20.81
CA ARG A 101 -5.57 10.79 -20.92
C ARG A 101 -4.87 9.47 -20.69
N VAL A 102 -3.65 9.32 -21.17
CA VAL A 102 -2.83 8.12 -20.93
C VAL A 102 -2.53 7.98 -19.43
N LEU A 103 -2.10 9.05 -18.76
CA LEU A 103 -1.86 9.05 -17.31
C LEU A 103 -3.13 8.66 -16.52
N LEU A 104 -4.26 9.29 -16.86
CA LEU A 104 -5.55 9.01 -16.21
C LEU A 104 -6.05 7.57 -16.47
N ALA A 105 -5.67 6.94 -17.58
CA ALA A 105 -6.02 5.54 -17.84
C ALA A 105 -5.16 4.55 -17.05
N LYS A 106 -3.89 4.91 -16.74
CA LYS A 106 -2.98 4.09 -15.93
C LYS A 106 -3.40 4.01 -14.47
N MET A 107 -3.97 5.08 -13.93
CA MET A 107 -4.36 5.13 -12.51
C MET A 107 -5.37 4.04 -12.11
N PRO A 108 -6.54 3.88 -12.78
CA PRO A 108 -7.48 2.83 -12.41
C PRO A 108 -6.94 1.42 -12.71
N ALA A 109 -6.08 1.26 -13.72
CA ALA A 109 -5.45 -0.03 -13.99
C ALA A 109 -4.49 -0.43 -12.85
N ALA A 110 -3.64 0.49 -12.39
CA ALA A 110 -2.77 0.27 -11.25
C ALA A 110 -3.56 0.08 -9.94
N ALA A 111 -4.64 0.85 -9.75
CA ALA A 111 -5.52 0.73 -8.59
C ALA A 111 -6.16 -0.66 -8.47
N LEU A 112 -6.62 -1.23 -9.57
CA LEU A 112 -7.21 -2.59 -9.59
C LEU A 112 -6.19 -3.65 -9.16
N ILE A 113 -4.96 -3.58 -9.66
CA ILE A 113 -3.91 -4.52 -9.26
C ILE A 113 -3.45 -4.25 -7.82
N GLY A 114 -3.36 -2.97 -7.41
CA GLY A 114 -3.08 -2.59 -6.03
C GLY A 114 -4.15 -3.12 -5.07
N ALA A 115 -5.44 -3.01 -5.42
CA ALA A 115 -6.54 -3.60 -4.64
C ALA A 115 -6.38 -5.12 -4.51
N LEU A 116 -5.96 -5.80 -5.57
CA LEU A 116 -5.67 -7.24 -5.52
C LEU A 116 -4.52 -7.55 -4.55
N PHE A 117 -3.47 -6.73 -4.50
CA PHE A 117 -2.38 -6.89 -3.54
C PHE A 117 -2.90 -6.76 -2.10
N GLY A 118 -3.73 -5.75 -1.83
CA GLY A 118 -4.38 -5.57 -0.53
C GLY A 118 -5.28 -6.74 -0.14
N LEU A 119 -6.07 -7.25 -1.09
CA LEU A 119 -6.93 -8.43 -0.88
C LEU A 119 -6.13 -9.68 -0.54
N VAL A 120 -5.08 -9.98 -1.31
CA VAL A 120 -4.22 -11.15 -1.08
C VAL A 120 -3.53 -11.05 0.29
N ALA A 121 -2.99 -9.88 0.63
CA ALA A 121 -2.38 -9.66 1.93
C ALA A 121 -3.40 -9.84 3.08
N ALA A 122 -4.60 -9.26 2.96
CA ALA A 122 -5.66 -9.41 3.96
C ALA A 122 -6.13 -10.87 4.10
N ALA A 123 -6.27 -11.60 3.00
CA ALA A 123 -6.66 -13.01 3.03
C ALA A 123 -5.59 -13.88 3.71
N ILE A 124 -4.31 -13.67 3.40
CA ILE A 124 -3.20 -14.41 4.00
C ILE A 124 -3.07 -14.08 5.49
N SER A 125 -3.03 -12.79 5.86
CA SER A 125 -2.87 -12.38 7.25
C SER A 125 -4.04 -12.86 8.12
N THR A 126 -5.28 -12.71 7.64
CA THR A 126 -6.46 -13.19 8.36
C THR A 126 -6.48 -14.71 8.43
N GLY A 127 -6.22 -15.41 7.33
CA GLY A 127 -6.23 -16.88 7.29
C GLY A 127 -5.19 -17.49 8.22
N LEU A 128 -3.95 -17.00 8.19
CA LEU A 128 -2.89 -17.46 9.10
C LEU A 128 -3.18 -17.06 10.55
N GLY A 129 -3.64 -15.83 10.79
CA GLY A 129 -4.02 -15.38 12.13
C GLY A 129 -5.08 -16.27 12.76
N LEU A 130 -6.13 -16.62 12.02
CA LEU A 130 -7.18 -17.53 12.49
C LEU A 130 -6.65 -18.96 12.68
N ALA A 131 -5.82 -19.46 11.77
CA ALA A 131 -5.21 -20.79 11.89
C ALA A 131 -4.35 -20.92 13.15
N PHE A 132 -3.52 -19.92 13.45
CA PHE A 132 -2.71 -19.91 14.68
C PHE A 132 -3.55 -19.75 15.94
N THR A 133 -4.61 -18.94 15.91
CA THR A 133 -5.55 -18.80 17.05
C THR A 133 -6.24 -20.12 17.35
N ALA A 134 -6.81 -20.77 16.32
CA ALA A 134 -7.46 -22.07 16.47
C ALA A 134 -6.46 -23.17 16.90
N GLY A 135 -5.26 -23.17 16.34
CA GLY A 135 -4.21 -24.14 16.71
C GLY A 135 -3.74 -24.06 18.15
N ARG A 136 -3.95 -22.91 18.81
CA ARG A 136 -3.70 -22.72 20.26
C ARG A 136 -4.90 -23.05 21.14
N GLY A 137 -6.06 -23.32 20.55
CA GLY A 137 -7.30 -23.50 21.28
C GLY A 137 -7.94 -22.20 21.77
N ASP A 138 -7.44 -21.04 21.30
CA ASP A 138 -8.00 -19.73 21.65
C ASP A 138 -9.32 -19.47 20.88
N ALA A 139 -10.26 -18.79 21.52
CA ALA A 139 -11.48 -18.37 20.87
C ALA A 139 -11.24 -17.23 19.88
N ILE A 140 -11.96 -17.22 18.75
CA ILE A 140 -11.92 -16.12 17.79
C ILE A 140 -12.68 -14.94 18.41
N ALA A 141 -11.94 -13.91 18.81
CA ALA A 141 -12.46 -12.72 19.49
C ALA A 141 -12.71 -11.53 18.54
N VAL A 142 -12.10 -11.53 17.34
CA VAL A 142 -12.31 -10.48 16.33
C VAL A 142 -13.56 -10.82 15.51
N GLY A 143 -14.52 -9.90 15.47
CA GLY A 143 -15.75 -10.08 14.71
C GLY A 143 -15.52 -10.09 13.19
N THR A 144 -16.31 -10.88 12.47
CA THR A 144 -16.23 -11.01 10.99
C THR A 144 -16.39 -9.66 10.28
N SER A 145 -17.29 -8.81 10.77
CA SER A 145 -17.47 -7.45 10.21
C SER A 145 -16.20 -6.60 10.30
N THR A 146 -15.46 -6.70 11.40
CA THR A 146 -14.18 -6.01 11.60
C THR A 146 -13.13 -6.54 10.63
N MET A 147 -13.03 -7.86 10.47
CA MET A 147 -12.10 -8.48 9.51
C MET A 147 -12.39 -8.04 8.07
N LEU A 148 -13.67 -8.03 7.68
CA LEU A 148 -14.09 -7.55 6.35
C LEU A 148 -13.79 -6.04 6.16
N GLY A 149 -13.97 -5.24 7.20
CA GLY A 149 -13.61 -3.82 7.22
C GLY A 149 -12.11 -3.61 7.01
N HIS A 150 -11.27 -4.38 7.70
CA HIS A 150 -9.82 -4.35 7.52
C HIS A 150 -9.40 -4.78 6.11
N ALA A 151 -10.02 -5.83 5.57
CA ALA A 151 -9.75 -6.28 4.20
C ALA A 151 -10.13 -5.22 3.15
N ALA A 152 -11.32 -4.62 3.29
CA ALA A 152 -11.76 -3.53 2.42
C ALA A 152 -10.83 -2.32 2.51
N GLY A 153 -10.40 -1.96 3.73
CA GLY A 153 -9.43 -0.91 3.97
C GLY A 153 -8.06 -1.19 3.35
N ALA A 154 -7.58 -2.44 3.45
CA ALA A 154 -6.33 -2.86 2.82
C ALA A 154 -6.39 -2.77 1.28
N MET A 155 -7.50 -3.23 0.69
CA MET A 155 -7.75 -3.10 -0.75
C MET A 155 -7.75 -1.64 -1.19
N LEU A 156 -8.48 -0.78 -0.48
CA LEU A 156 -8.59 0.64 -0.83
C LEU A 156 -7.26 1.36 -0.62
N GLY A 157 -6.57 1.14 0.51
CA GLY A 157 -5.28 1.74 0.81
C GLY A 157 -4.21 1.38 -0.23
N ALA A 158 -4.11 0.10 -0.59
CA ALA A 158 -3.18 -0.37 -1.62
C ALA A 158 -3.55 0.18 -3.02
N ALA A 159 -4.83 0.26 -3.36
CA ALA A 159 -5.29 0.86 -4.62
C ALA A 159 -4.90 2.34 -4.72
N LEU A 160 -5.14 3.12 -3.68
CA LEU A 160 -4.84 4.55 -3.66
C LEU A 160 -3.33 4.83 -3.66
N LEU A 161 -2.54 4.02 -2.94
CA LEU A 161 -1.09 4.12 -3.00
C LEU A 161 -0.52 3.71 -4.37
N ALA A 162 -1.13 2.74 -5.06
CA ALA A 162 -0.77 2.44 -6.45
C ALA A 162 -1.01 3.65 -7.37
N MET A 163 -2.14 4.38 -7.19
CA MET A 163 -2.41 5.61 -7.95
C MET A 163 -1.39 6.71 -7.66
N ILE A 164 -1.03 6.92 -6.39
CA ILE A 164 0.05 7.84 -5.99
C ILE A 164 1.36 7.43 -6.65
N GLY A 165 1.66 6.13 -6.67
CA GLY A 165 2.83 5.56 -7.33
C GLY A 165 2.87 5.88 -8.84
N VAL A 166 1.75 5.80 -9.55
CA VAL A 166 1.66 6.20 -10.97
C VAL A 166 2.02 7.67 -11.16
N GLY A 167 1.49 8.54 -10.32
CA GLY A 167 1.82 9.97 -10.36
C GLY A 167 3.31 10.23 -10.10
N LEU A 168 3.89 9.62 -9.05
CA LEU A 168 5.31 9.73 -8.71
C LEU A 168 6.22 9.17 -9.82
N GLY A 169 5.90 8.00 -10.38
CA GLY A 169 6.66 7.41 -11.49
C GLY A 169 6.67 8.28 -12.73
N SER A 170 5.56 8.97 -13.00
CA SER A 170 5.46 9.94 -14.09
C SER A 170 6.30 11.21 -13.86
N LEU A 171 6.46 11.63 -12.59
CA LEU A 171 7.30 12.77 -12.21
C LEU A 171 8.79 12.45 -12.29
N ILE A 172 9.20 11.32 -11.72
CA ILE A 172 10.62 10.97 -11.54
C ILE A 172 11.20 10.38 -12.84
N ARG A 173 10.39 9.74 -13.68
CA ARG A 173 10.78 9.07 -14.96
C ARG A 173 11.87 8.00 -14.84
N SER A 174 12.31 7.68 -13.64
CA SER A 174 13.32 6.67 -13.34
C SER A 174 12.73 5.64 -12.39
N GLU A 175 12.71 4.38 -12.79
CA GLU A 175 12.18 3.28 -11.98
C GLU A 175 12.92 3.16 -10.65
N LEU A 176 14.25 3.11 -10.70
CA LEU A 176 15.09 2.94 -9.52
C LEU A 176 14.94 4.10 -8.54
N ALA A 177 15.02 5.33 -9.04
CA ALA A 177 14.86 6.51 -8.21
C ALA A 177 13.47 6.60 -7.58
N GLY A 178 12.43 6.24 -8.32
CA GLY A 178 11.05 6.20 -7.82
C GLY A 178 10.86 5.16 -6.73
N ILE A 179 11.39 3.95 -6.92
CA ILE A 179 11.34 2.88 -5.92
C ILE A 179 12.07 3.30 -4.63
N ILE A 180 13.29 3.82 -4.76
CA ILE A 180 14.06 4.30 -3.60
C ILE A 180 13.30 5.42 -2.88
N ALA A 181 12.74 6.37 -3.64
CA ALA A 181 12.02 7.50 -3.07
C ALA A 181 10.80 7.06 -2.25
N ILE A 182 9.99 6.09 -2.74
CA ILE A 182 8.81 5.63 -2.00
C ILE A 182 9.19 4.85 -0.74
N PHE A 183 10.26 4.04 -0.78
CA PHE A 183 10.74 3.34 0.41
C PHE A 183 11.29 4.31 1.46
N ILE A 184 12.11 5.28 1.07
CA ILE A 184 12.63 6.30 1.99
C ILE A 184 11.46 7.11 2.57
N TRP A 185 10.49 7.51 1.74
CA TRP A 185 9.32 8.25 2.21
C TRP A 185 8.52 7.45 3.22
N ALA A 186 8.07 6.25 2.86
CA ALA A 186 7.17 5.46 3.68
C ALA A 186 7.80 4.94 4.98
N LEU A 187 9.07 4.50 4.93
CA LEU A 187 9.71 3.85 6.07
C LEU A 187 10.53 4.81 6.93
N VAL A 188 11.14 5.84 6.33
CA VAL A 188 12.04 6.74 7.05
C VAL A 188 11.35 8.08 7.32
N ILE A 189 10.91 8.78 6.27
CA ILE A 189 10.42 10.17 6.41
C ILE A 189 9.12 10.20 7.22
N GLU A 190 8.14 9.36 6.88
CA GLU A 190 6.87 9.32 7.65
C GLU A 190 7.07 8.86 9.09
N SER A 191 8.00 7.93 9.32
CA SER A 191 8.32 7.47 10.68
C SER A 191 8.96 8.59 11.52
N LEU A 192 9.88 9.37 10.92
CA LEU A 192 10.52 10.51 11.58
C LEU A 192 9.53 11.64 11.85
N ILE A 193 8.76 12.05 10.83
CA ILE A 193 7.76 13.12 10.98
C ILE A 193 6.69 12.71 11.99
N GLY A 194 6.17 11.49 11.88
CA GLY A 194 5.14 10.98 12.78
C GLY A 194 5.63 10.78 14.22
N GLY A 195 6.93 10.53 14.42
CA GLY A 195 7.57 10.45 15.73
C GLY A 195 7.81 11.82 16.36
N LEU A 196 8.22 12.82 15.57
CA LEU A 196 8.48 14.19 16.04
C LEU A 196 7.17 15.00 16.19
N PHE A 197 6.22 14.82 15.29
CA PHE A 197 4.98 15.56 15.22
C PHE A 197 3.77 14.62 15.21
N THR A 198 3.40 14.12 16.38
CA THR A 198 2.30 13.14 16.54
C THR A 198 0.97 13.63 15.98
N SER A 199 0.71 14.95 16.01
CA SER A 199 -0.51 15.58 15.46
C SER A 199 -0.61 15.49 13.93
N ILE A 200 0.52 15.45 13.21
CA ILE A 200 0.57 15.39 11.74
C ILE A 200 0.50 13.94 11.24
N ARG A 201 0.89 12.99 12.08
CA ARG A 201 0.97 11.58 11.75
C ARG A 201 -0.26 11.00 11.03
N PRO A 202 -1.53 11.27 11.46
CA PRO A 202 -2.71 10.75 10.79
C PRO A 202 -2.91 11.24 9.36
N TYR A 203 -2.22 12.31 8.96
CA TYR A 203 -2.32 12.93 7.63
C TYR A 203 -1.22 12.49 6.66
N LEU A 204 -0.27 11.67 7.10
CA LEU A 204 0.80 11.17 6.25
C LEU A 204 0.27 10.05 5.34
N PRO A 205 0.54 10.08 4.02
CA PRO A 205 -0.11 9.20 3.05
C PRO A 205 0.01 7.71 3.33
N TYR A 206 1.20 7.20 3.63
CA TYR A 206 1.41 5.79 3.93
C TYR A 206 0.75 5.41 5.26
N THR A 207 0.92 6.23 6.29
CA THR A 207 0.28 6.04 7.59
C THR A 207 -1.24 6.03 7.46
N THR A 208 -1.81 6.96 6.69
CA THR A 208 -3.26 7.01 6.43
C THR A 208 -3.74 5.76 5.71
N ALA A 209 -3.00 5.26 4.72
CA ALA A 209 -3.34 4.02 4.02
C ALA A 209 -3.32 2.81 4.96
N THR A 210 -2.32 2.70 5.84
CA THR A 210 -2.24 1.59 6.82
C THR A 210 -3.37 1.66 7.85
N THR A 211 -3.78 2.85 8.30
CA THR A 211 -4.91 2.99 9.22
C THR A 211 -6.25 2.62 8.60
N LEU A 212 -6.44 2.80 7.27
CA LEU A 212 -7.61 2.27 6.57
C LEU A 212 -7.74 0.75 6.72
N ALA A 213 -6.63 0.03 6.72
CA ALA A 213 -6.61 -1.42 6.92
C ALA A 213 -6.72 -1.84 8.41
N GLY A 214 -6.96 -0.90 9.32
CA GLY A 214 -7.08 -1.17 10.75
C GLY A 214 -5.73 -1.31 11.47
N ILE A 215 -4.61 -0.99 10.83
CA ILE A 215 -3.30 -0.98 11.49
C ILE A 215 -3.26 0.23 12.44
N LYS A 216 -2.99 -0.04 13.71
CA LYS A 216 -2.98 1.01 14.73
C LYS A 216 -1.78 1.94 14.55
N LEU A 217 -2.02 3.24 14.73
CA LEU A 217 -0.96 4.26 14.77
C LEU A 217 -0.01 3.95 15.94
N GLY A 218 1.12 3.35 15.66
CA GLY A 218 2.07 2.92 16.71
C GLY A 218 2.89 1.71 16.30
N GLY A 219 2.41 0.90 15.38
CA GLY A 219 3.16 -0.18 14.78
C GLY A 219 4.19 0.38 13.79
N ALA A 220 5.49 0.31 14.10
CA ALA A 220 6.51 0.50 13.09
C ALA A 220 6.50 -0.71 12.15
N ALA A 221 6.69 -0.49 10.85
CA ALA A 221 6.88 -1.60 9.90
C ALA A 221 8.12 -2.46 10.24
N PHE A 222 9.03 -1.89 11.03
CA PHE A 222 10.23 -2.51 11.57
C PHE A 222 10.43 -2.02 13.00
N GLY A 223 9.98 -2.77 13.97
CA GLY A 223 10.27 -2.48 15.38
C GLY A 223 9.10 -2.78 16.29
N PRO A 224 9.41 -2.90 17.58
CA PRO A 224 8.41 -3.15 18.60
C PRO A 224 7.34 -2.06 18.57
N ALA A 225 6.10 -2.47 18.73
CA ALA A 225 4.96 -1.60 18.83
C ALA A 225 5.16 -0.65 20.04
N HIS A 226 5.93 0.42 19.80
CA HIS A 226 5.92 1.52 20.73
C HIS A 226 4.50 2.09 20.71
N THR A 227 3.83 2.02 21.83
CA THR A 227 2.61 2.77 22.10
C THR A 227 2.94 4.26 22.07
N VAL A 228 3.23 4.78 20.87
CA VAL A 228 3.22 6.21 20.64
C VAL A 228 1.76 6.61 20.66
N THR A 229 1.28 6.91 21.86
CA THR A 229 -0.02 7.52 22.08
C THR A 229 0.00 8.91 21.44
N GLY A 230 -0.39 8.99 20.18
CA GLY A 230 -0.39 10.27 19.49
C GLY A 230 -1.25 10.25 18.24
N GLY A 231 -2.30 11.04 18.26
CA GLY A 231 -3.24 11.25 17.18
C GLY A 231 -4.33 10.17 17.08
N SER A 232 -5.58 10.59 17.10
CA SER A 232 -6.70 9.72 16.75
C SER A 232 -6.63 9.44 15.24
N PRO A 233 -6.87 8.19 14.81
CA PRO A 233 -6.94 7.88 13.37
C PRO A 233 -8.08 8.68 12.74
N LEU A 234 -7.87 9.11 11.50
CA LEU A 234 -8.92 9.79 10.74
C LEU A 234 -10.09 8.85 10.50
N PRO A 235 -11.34 9.35 10.43
CA PRO A 235 -12.47 8.57 9.96
C PRO A 235 -12.19 7.99 8.57
N PHE A 236 -12.75 6.80 8.28
CA PHE A 236 -12.52 6.08 7.02
C PHE A 236 -12.68 6.97 5.77
N ALA A 237 -13.77 7.74 5.72
CA ALA A 237 -14.06 8.63 4.59
C ALA A 237 -13.02 9.77 4.46
N ALA A 238 -12.56 10.33 5.58
CA ALA A 238 -11.53 11.38 5.59
C ALA A 238 -10.17 10.82 5.15
N SER A 239 -9.81 9.61 5.59
CA SER A 239 -8.60 8.90 5.16
C SER A 239 -8.60 8.64 3.66
N ALA A 240 -9.70 8.11 3.13
CA ALA A 240 -9.87 7.88 1.70
C ALA A 240 -9.81 9.20 0.90
N GLY A 241 -10.51 10.24 1.37
CA GLY A 241 -10.52 11.57 0.74
C GLY A 241 -9.13 12.20 0.68
N LEU A 242 -8.36 12.09 1.76
CA LEU A 242 -6.97 12.58 1.82
C LEU A 242 -6.09 11.87 0.77
N LEU A 243 -6.14 10.55 0.71
CA LEU A 243 -5.34 9.77 -0.26
C LEU A 243 -5.75 10.05 -1.71
N ILE A 244 -7.04 10.21 -1.98
CA ILE A 244 -7.55 10.63 -3.30
C ILE A 244 -7.00 12.03 -3.63
N GLY A 245 -7.04 12.96 -2.68
CA GLY A 245 -6.49 14.31 -2.83
C GLY A 245 -5.00 14.30 -3.16
N VAL A 246 -4.20 13.49 -2.44
CA VAL A 246 -2.76 13.32 -2.71
C VAL A 246 -2.53 12.71 -4.08
N ALA A 247 -3.27 11.65 -4.45
CA ALA A 247 -3.16 11.03 -5.77
C ALA A 247 -3.49 12.01 -6.90
N ALA A 248 -4.55 12.81 -6.72
CA ALA A 248 -4.94 13.84 -7.68
C ALA A 248 -3.87 14.94 -7.78
N LEU A 249 -3.36 15.43 -6.64
CA LEU A 249 -2.32 16.48 -6.60
C LEU A 249 -1.07 16.04 -7.36
N VAL A 250 -0.53 14.86 -7.02
CA VAL A 250 0.69 14.32 -7.64
C VAL A 250 0.48 14.12 -9.14
N SER A 251 -0.70 13.65 -9.55
CA SER A 251 -1.03 13.45 -10.97
C SER A 251 -1.17 14.77 -11.75
N VAL A 252 -1.78 15.79 -11.13
CA VAL A 252 -1.88 17.13 -11.74
C VAL A 252 -0.50 17.76 -11.89
N VAL A 253 0.34 17.65 -10.87
CA VAL A 253 1.74 18.13 -10.95
C VAL A 253 2.50 17.39 -12.04
N ALA A 254 2.37 16.06 -12.13
CA ALA A 254 2.99 15.27 -13.20
C ALA A 254 2.51 15.69 -14.58
N ALA A 255 1.20 15.91 -14.76
CA ALA A 255 0.62 16.33 -16.03
C ALA A 255 1.13 17.72 -16.47
N ARG A 256 1.27 18.65 -15.53
CA ARG A 256 1.68 20.03 -15.84
C ARG A 256 3.20 20.24 -15.98
N THR A 257 4.02 19.41 -15.33
CA THR A 257 5.48 19.61 -15.31
C THR A 257 6.21 18.69 -16.26
N THR A 258 5.97 17.40 -16.15
CA THR A 258 6.76 16.38 -16.82
C THR A 258 6.18 15.95 -18.16
N MET A 259 4.84 15.88 -18.25
CA MET A 259 4.18 15.45 -19.47
C MET A 259 4.19 16.51 -20.59
N GLN A 260 4.42 17.78 -20.25
CA GLN A 260 4.51 18.88 -21.23
C GLN A 260 5.93 19.07 -21.80
N ARG A 261 6.96 18.50 -21.16
CA ARG A 261 8.33 18.57 -21.69
C ARG A 261 8.50 17.58 -22.83
N ASP A 262 9.11 18.03 -23.91
CA ASP A 262 9.43 17.17 -25.05
C ASP A 262 10.37 16.03 -24.62
N ILE A 263 10.13 14.85 -25.21
CA ILE A 263 11.01 13.70 -25.04
C ILE A 263 12.17 13.94 -26.01
N ALA A 264 13.28 14.46 -25.49
CA ALA A 264 14.52 14.56 -26.25
C ALA A 264 15.19 13.19 -26.36
#